data_2eca0ef438e3072b483e16d40081630e
#
_entry.id   2eca0ef438e3072b483e16d40081630e
#
_cell.length_a   1.000
_cell.length_b   1.000
_cell.length_c   1.000
_cell.angle_alpha   90.00
_cell.angle_beta   90.00
_cell.angle_gamma   90.00
#
_symmetry.space_group_name_H-M   'P 1'
#
loop_
_entity.id
_entity.type
_entity.pdbx_description
1 polymer ?
#
loop_
_entity_poly.entity_id
_entity_poly.type
_entity_poly.pdbx_seq_one_letter_code
_entity_poly.pdbx_strand_id
1 'polypeptide(L)'
;IRDSVEYTGDGQASKQFTFPSYQESDVKVRVDGVLKTTSTHYNITSYTTTGGGNVVFTSGNIPSSPANIRIYRDTNVDTAKATFTAGSSVKAADLNNNTTQLLYRAQEEQIPNLIHSYDIDDGAITSAKIADGSVNSSKLGANAVTTGELADTAVNSAKLNNLAVT
;
A
#
# COMPACT_ATOMS: atom_id res chain seq x y z
N ILE A 1 7.88 -14.89 5.78
CA ILE A 1 6.84 -14.44 6.73
C ILE A 1 6.10 -13.31 6.04
N ARG A 2 4.78 -13.40 5.96
CA ARG A 2 3.97 -12.31 5.37
C ARG A 2 3.90 -11.16 6.38
N ASP A 3 3.98 -9.94 5.88
CA ASP A 3 3.81 -8.68 6.64
C ASP A 3 2.47 -8.00 6.35
N SER A 4 1.68 -8.60 5.45
CA SER A 4 0.38 -8.07 5.03
C SER A 4 -0.59 -9.15 4.56
N VAL A 5 -1.86 -8.82 4.55
CA VAL A 5 -2.95 -9.60 3.96
C VAL A 5 -3.92 -8.67 3.25
N GLU A 6 -4.46 -9.14 2.13
CA GLU A 6 -5.44 -8.40 1.34
C GLU A 6 -6.77 -9.13 1.28
N TYR A 7 -7.85 -8.36 1.29
CA TYR A 7 -9.24 -8.83 1.18
C TYR A 7 -10.01 -7.95 0.21
N THR A 8 -10.98 -8.53 -0.45
CA THR A 8 -12.06 -7.76 -1.09
C THR A 8 -13.15 -7.49 -0.06
N GLY A 9 -13.71 -6.30 -0.05
CA GLY A 9 -14.87 -5.97 0.75
C GLY A 9 -16.04 -6.90 0.42
N ASP A 10 -16.71 -7.41 1.43
CA ASP A 10 -17.82 -8.37 1.31
C ASP A 10 -18.98 -8.00 2.26
N GLY A 11 -18.91 -6.81 2.87
CA GLY A 11 -19.89 -6.36 3.86
C GLY A 11 -19.73 -7.01 5.24
N GLN A 12 -18.71 -7.86 5.45
CA GLN A 12 -18.41 -8.42 6.76
C GLN A 12 -17.49 -7.50 7.56
N ALA A 13 -17.84 -7.24 8.79
CA ALA A 13 -17.11 -6.31 9.64
C ALA A 13 -15.72 -6.82 10.04
N SER A 14 -15.52 -8.12 10.14
CA SER A 14 -14.28 -8.71 10.68
C SER A 14 -13.39 -9.29 9.57
N LYS A 15 -12.09 -8.96 9.63
CA LYS A 15 -11.04 -9.51 8.77
C LYS A 15 -9.85 -9.95 9.60
N GLN A 16 -9.43 -11.21 9.43
CA GLN A 16 -8.33 -11.78 10.20
C GLN A 16 -6.97 -11.42 9.57
N PHE A 17 -5.95 -11.23 10.40
CA PHE A 17 -4.56 -11.22 9.98
C PHE A 17 -3.73 -12.14 10.89
N THR A 18 -2.67 -12.74 10.33
CA THR A 18 -1.87 -13.77 11.02
C THR A 18 -0.38 -13.44 11.07
N PHE A 19 0.03 -12.27 10.60
CA PHE A 19 1.42 -11.87 10.66
C PHE A 19 1.77 -11.35 12.07
N PRO A 20 3.01 -11.58 12.54
CA PRO A 20 3.47 -11.09 13.84
C PRO A 20 3.75 -9.57 13.78
N SER A 21 3.56 -8.88 14.90
CA SER A 21 3.95 -7.48 15.10
C SER A 21 4.33 -7.24 16.55
N TYR A 22 5.13 -6.21 16.82
CA TYR A 22 5.53 -5.91 18.19
C TYR A 22 4.39 -5.39 19.06
N GLN A 23 3.53 -4.62 18.47
CA GLN A 23 2.41 -3.97 19.16
C GLN A 23 1.25 -3.79 18.20
N GLU A 24 0.06 -3.66 18.75
CA GLU A 24 -1.17 -3.49 17.99
C GLU A 24 -1.13 -2.25 17.10
N SER A 25 -0.51 -1.16 17.57
CA SER A 25 -0.39 0.09 16.82
C SER A 25 0.50 0.00 15.57
N ASP A 26 1.31 -1.07 15.42
CA ASP A 26 2.07 -1.34 14.19
C ASP A 26 1.19 -1.93 13.09
N VAL A 27 -0.02 -2.37 13.42
CA VAL A 27 -0.98 -2.90 12.44
C VAL A 27 -1.77 -1.75 11.83
N LYS A 28 -1.69 -1.60 10.53
CA LYS A 28 -2.35 -0.55 9.74
C LYS A 28 -3.36 -1.15 8.77
N VAL A 29 -4.38 -0.37 8.46
CA VAL A 29 -5.44 -0.76 7.51
C VAL A 29 -5.60 0.31 6.45
N ARG A 30 -5.60 -0.10 5.19
CA ARG A 30 -6.03 0.73 4.05
C ARG A 30 -7.28 0.13 3.42
N VAL A 31 -8.17 0.99 2.98
CA VAL A 31 -9.31 0.62 2.14
C VAL A 31 -9.25 1.49 0.89
N ASP A 32 -9.18 0.86 -0.28
CA ASP A 32 -8.97 1.52 -1.58
C ASP A 32 -7.76 2.47 -1.57
N GLY A 33 -6.66 2.04 -0.96
CA GLY A 33 -5.43 2.82 -0.81
C GLY A 33 -5.46 3.87 0.31
N VAL A 34 -6.63 4.23 0.87
CA VAL A 34 -6.77 5.25 1.91
C VAL A 34 -6.52 4.66 3.29
N LEU A 35 -5.55 5.22 4.02
CA LEU A 35 -5.25 4.83 5.40
C LEU A 35 -6.46 5.09 6.31
N LYS A 36 -6.85 4.10 7.10
CA LYS A 36 -7.93 4.17 8.07
C LYS A 36 -7.37 4.34 9.49
N THR A 37 -8.11 5.05 10.32
CA THR A 37 -7.72 5.37 11.70
C THR A 37 -8.33 4.37 12.67
N THR A 38 -7.51 3.80 13.55
CA THR A 38 -7.95 2.93 14.65
C THR A 38 -8.93 3.68 15.56
N SER A 39 -9.85 2.99 16.16
CA SER A 39 -10.94 3.49 17.03
C SER A 39 -12.02 4.31 16.28
N THR A 40 -11.69 4.94 15.17
CA THR A 40 -12.66 5.68 14.34
C THR A 40 -13.27 4.78 13.26
N HIS A 41 -12.43 4.11 12.48
CA HIS A 41 -12.87 3.31 11.35
C HIS A 41 -12.86 1.81 11.64
N TYR A 42 -11.97 1.36 12.54
CA TYR A 42 -11.85 -0.04 12.94
C TYR A 42 -11.25 -0.16 14.33
N ASN A 43 -11.43 -1.33 14.94
CA ASN A 43 -10.70 -1.76 16.13
C ASN A 43 -9.97 -3.06 15.85
N ILE A 44 -8.93 -3.36 16.63
CA ILE A 44 -8.26 -4.64 16.59
C ILE A 44 -8.71 -5.45 17.81
N THR A 45 -9.00 -6.73 17.59
CA THR A 45 -9.45 -7.65 18.64
C THR A 45 -8.67 -8.95 18.60
N SER A 46 -8.61 -9.66 19.70
CA SER A 46 -7.89 -10.94 19.82
C SER A 46 -6.43 -10.84 19.34
N TYR A 47 -5.81 -9.68 19.57
CA TYR A 47 -4.44 -9.41 19.15
C TYR A 47 -3.43 -10.23 19.96
N THR A 48 -2.46 -10.80 19.26
CA THR A 48 -1.25 -11.38 19.85
C THR A 48 -0.03 -10.96 19.04
N THR A 49 1.11 -10.76 19.68
CA THR A 49 2.35 -10.31 19.03
C THR A 49 2.90 -11.31 18.01
N THR A 50 2.53 -12.58 18.12
CA THR A 50 3.05 -13.67 17.29
C THR A 50 2.02 -14.24 16.31
N GLY A 51 0.73 -14.15 16.63
CA GLY A 51 -0.36 -14.79 15.86
C GLY A 51 -1.27 -13.83 15.13
N GLY A 52 -1.07 -12.52 15.25
CA GLY A 52 -1.94 -11.53 14.63
C GLY A 52 -3.23 -11.28 15.44
N GLY A 53 -4.36 -11.10 14.75
CA GLY A 53 -5.64 -10.75 15.35
C GLY A 53 -6.74 -10.55 14.31
N ASN A 54 -7.78 -9.80 14.70
CA ASN A 54 -8.86 -9.43 13.80
C ASN A 54 -9.01 -7.91 13.74
N VAL A 55 -9.08 -7.37 12.54
CA VAL A 55 -9.57 -6.01 12.29
C VAL A 55 -11.09 -6.07 12.25
N VAL A 56 -11.75 -5.28 13.08
CA VAL A 56 -13.22 -5.19 13.13
C VAL A 56 -13.62 -3.76 12.78
N PHE A 57 -14.19 -3.57 11.61
CA PHE A 57 -14.66 -2.26 11.15
C PHE A 57 -15.85 -1.78 11.99
N THR A 58 -15.85 -0.49 12.31
CA THR A 58 -16.97 0.15 13.04
C THR A 58 -18.18 0.28 12.12
N SER A 59 -19.37 0.42 12.74
CA SER A 59 -20.61 0.66 12.01
C SER A 59 -20.48 1.86 11.07
N GLY A 60 -20.91 1.71 9.82
CA GLY A 60 -20.78 2.74 8.79
C GLY A 60 -19.43 2.77 8.06
N ASN A 61 -18.42 1.99 8.51
CA ASN A 61 -17.10 1.90 7.88
C ASN A 61 -16.82 0.50 7.29
N ILE A 62 -17.79 -0.40 7.29
CA ILE A 62 -17.63 -1.76 6.79
C ILE A 62 -17.50 -1.71 5.26
N PRO A 63 -16.35 -2.16 4.70
CA PRO A 63 -16.16 -2.11 3.25
C PRO A 63 -17.01 -3.14 2.52
N SER A 64 -17.73 -2.68 1.48
CA SER A 64 -18.49 -3.53 0.56
C SER A 64 -17.72 -3.78 -0.73
N SER A 65 -18.12 -4.79 -1.51
CA SER A 65 -17.57 -5.05 -2.84
C SER A 65 -17.74 -3.84 -3.76
N PRO A 66 -16.74 -3.47 -4.56
CA PRO A 66 -15.45 -4.16 -4.81
C PRO A 66 -14.26 -3.61 -4.00
N ALA A 67 -14.48 -2.91 -2.88
CA ALA A 67 -13.42 -2.27 -2.11
C ALA A 67 -12.22 -3.22 -1.83
N ASN A 68 -11.00 -2.71 -2.00
CA ASN A 68 -9.79 -3.42 -1.63
C ASN A 68 -9.41 -3.08 -0.17
N ILE A 69 -9.20 -4.10 0.66
CA ILE A 69 -8.79 -3.96 2.05
C ILE A 69 -7.39 -4.54 2.18
N ARG A 70 -6.43 -3.72 2.61
CA ARG A 70 -5.08 -4.17 2.96
C ARG A 70 -4.85 -3.97 4.45
N ILE A 71 -4.53 -5.06 5.15
CA ILE A 71 -4.07 -5.05 6.54
C ILE A 71 -2.58 -5.37 6.51
N TYR A 72 -1.74 -4.51 7.08
CA TYR A 72 -0.29 -4.65 6.98
C TYR A 72 0.39 -4.18 8.25
N ARG A 73 1.63 -4.65 8.45
CA ARG A 73 2.51 -4.19 9.51
C ARG A 73 3.30 -2.97 9.02
N ASP A 74 3.43 -1.98 9.89
CA ASP A 74 4.28 -0.82 9.75
C ASP A 74 5.06 -0.64 11.05
N THR A 75 6.20 -1.31 11.12
CA THR A 75 7.03 -1.36 12.34
C THR A 75 7.67 -0.01 12.59
N ASN A 76 7.38 0.59 13.73
CA ASN A 76 8.03 1.84 14.13
C ASN A 76 9.53 1.59 14.40
N VAL A 77 10.38 2.32 13.71
CA VAL A 77 11.86 2.29 13.84
C VAL A 77 12.45 3.64 14.29
N ASP A 78 11.62 4.62 14.64
CA ASP A 78 12.08 5.93 15.14
C ASP A 78 12.82 5.79 16.47
N THR A 79 12.51 4.74 17.21
CA THR A 79 13.14 4.44 18.50
C THR A 79 13.49 2.96 18.57
N ALA A 80 14.75 2.65 18.92
CA ALA A 80 15.18 1.27 19.17
C ALA A 80 14.41 0.67 20.34
N LYS A 81 14.10 -0.62 20.28
CA LYS A 81 13.41 -1.35 21.36
C LYS A 81 14.23 -1.41 22.65
N ALA A 82 15.55 -1.36 22.54
CA ALA A 82 16.47 -1.24 23.65
C ALA A 82 17.62 -0.31 23.32
N THR A 83 18.01 0.54 24.27
CA THR A 83 19.17 1.42 24.19
C THR A 83 20.20 1.00 25.22
N PHE A 84 21.46 1.04 24.87
CA PHE A 84 22.56 0.66 25.76
C PHE A 84 23.38 1.91 26.16
N THR A 85 23.64 2.05 27.42
CA THR A 85 24.51 3.09 27.96
C THR A 85 25.82 2.49 28.44
N ALA A 86 26.89 3.29 28.47
CA ALA A 86 28.20 2.83 28.95
C ALA A 86 28.07 2.24 30.38
N GLY A 87 28.62 1.03 30.57
CA GLY A 87 28.57 0.30 31.84
C GLY A 87 27.26 -0.47 32.11
N SER A 88 26.25 -0.42 31.22
CA SER A 88 25.05 -1.24 31.37
C SER A 88 25.28 -2.70 30.99
N SER A 89 24.56 -3.62 31.63
CA SER A 89 24.52 -5.03 31.22
C SER A 89 23.73 -5.15 29.92
N VAL A 90 24.25 -5.93 28.97
CA VAL A 90 23.54 -6.29 27.73
C VAL A 90 22.80 -7.60 27.94
N LYS A 91 21.46 -7.58 27.81
CA LYS A 91 20.63 -8.78 27.87
C LYS A 91 20.37 -9.34 26.49
N ALA A 92 20.36 -10.66 26.34
CA ALA A 92 20.04 -11.31 25.08
C ALA A 92 18.69 -10.88 24.52
N ALA A 93 17.68 -10.66 25.42
CA ALA A 93 16.36 -10.17 25.01
C ALA A 93 16.43 -8.79 24.33
N ASP A 94 17.26 -7.88 24.80
CA ASP A 94 17.40 -6.53 24.26
C ASP A 94 18.02 -6.55 22.85
N LEU A 95 19.05 -7.41 22.64
CA LEU A 95 19.65 -7.63 21.34
C LEU A 95 18.65 -8.26 20.37
N ASN A 96 17.93 -9.29 20.81
CA ASN A 96 16.93 -9.96 19.99
C ASN A 96 15.78 -9.01 19.62
N ASN A 97 15.34 -8.16 20.52
CA ASN A 97 14.29 -7.18 20.25
C ASN A 97 14.71 -6.17 19.17
N ASN A 98 15.91 -5.60 19.29
CA ASN A 98 16.45 -4.68 18.28
C ASN A 98 16.62 -5.38 16.93
N THR A 99 17.17 -6.61 16.92
CA THR A 99 17.33 -7.39 15.69
C THR A 99 15.99 -7.72 15.05
N THR A 100 14.98 -8.12 15.84
CA THR A 100 13.64 -8.44 15.32
C THR A 100 12.93 -7.19 14.80
N GLN A 101 13.12 -6.03 15.43
CA GLN A 101 12.59 -4.75 14.92
C GLN A 101 13.13 -4.43 13.52
N LEU A 102 14.44 -4.54 13.34
CA LEU A 102 15.07 -4.35 12.03
C LEU A 102 14.64 -5.41 11.01
N LEU A 103 14.52 -6.67 11.44
CA LEU A 103 14.05 -7.76 10.56
C LEU A 103 12.61 -7.52 10.09
N TYR A 104 11.73 -7.07 10.98
CA TYR A 104 10.36 -6.74 10.62
C TYR A 104 10.32 -5.60 9.60
N ARG A 105 11.08 -4.52 9.84
CA ARG A 105 11.16 -3.41 8.89
C ARG A 105 11.72 -3.83 7.53
N ALA A 106 12.77 -4.64 7.51
CA ALA A 106 13.33 -5.17 6.27
C ALA A 106 12.35 -6.07 5.49
N GLN A 107 11.48 -6.82 6.18
CA GLN A 107 10.43 -7.61 5.54
C GLN A 107 9.34 -6.72 4.92
N GLU A 108 9.02 -5.60 5.55
CA GLU A 108 8.03 -4.62 5.07
C GLU A 108 8.51 -3.88 3.82
N GLU A 109 9.82 -3.66 3.69
CA GLU A 109 10.44 -3.06 2.51
C GLU A 109 10.57 -4.02 1.32
N GLN A 110 10.43 -5.32 1.54
CA GLN A 110 10.29 -6.31 0.48
C GLN A 110 8.87 -6.26 -0.10
N ILE A 111 8.52 -5.13 -0.69
CA ILE A 111 7.26 -4.95 -1.39
C ILE A 111 7.20 -6.02 -2.50
N PRO A 112 6.19 -6.90 -2.53
CA PRO A 112 5.93 -7.68 -3.74
C PRO A 112 5.78 -6.68 -4.91
N ASN A 113 6.34 -7.00 -6.07
CA ASN A 113 6.46 -6.19 -7.31
C ASN A 113 5.19 -5.46 -7.79
N LEU A 114 4.25 -5.20 -6.92
CA LEU A 114 3.01 -4.51 -7.21
C LEU A 114 3.11 -3.07 -6.68
N ILE A 115 3.33 -2.13 -7.58
CA ILE A 115 3.25 -0.70 -7.29
C ILE A 115 1.78 -0.31 -7.37
N HIS A 116 1.21 0.15 -6.27
CA HIS A 116 -0.15 0.67 -6.24
C HIS A 116 -0.16 2.15 -6.60
N SER A 117 -1.31 2.68 -6.98
CA SER A 117 -1.45 4.11 -7.34
C SER A 117 -1.03 5.06 -6.21
N TYR A 118 -1.21 4.67 -4.95
CA TYR A 118 -0.80 5.45 -3.78
C TYR A 118 0.71 5.38 -3.46
N ASP A 119 1.45 4.50 -4.11
CA ASP A 119 2.92 4.42 -4.01
C ASP A 119 3.62 5.38 -4.99
N ILE A 120 2.84 6.06 -5.83
CA ILE A 120 3.32 7.02 -6.83
C ILE A 120 2.73 8.39 -6.50
N ASP A 121 3.59 9.32 -6.11
CA ASP A 121 3.18 10.71 -5.87
C ASP A 121 2.69 11.39 -7.15
N ASP A 122 1.78 12.34 -7.01
CA ASP A 122 1.29 13.15 -8.14
C ASP A 122 2.46 13.83 -8.85
N GLY A 123 2.54 13.66 -10.17
CA GLY A 123 3.63 14.19 -10.98
C GLY A 123 4.97 13.44 -10.85
N ALA A 124 5.05 12.35 -10.07
CA ALA A 124 6.27 11.56 -9.95
C ALA A 124 6.70 10.89 -11.26
N ILE A 125 5.74 10.56 -12.14
CA ILE A 125 6.02 10.02 -13.49
C ILE A 125 6.08 11.18 -14.49
N THR A 126 7.29 11.62 -14.78
CA THR A 126 7.57 12.66 -15.78
C THR A 126 7.86 12.06 -17.15
N SER A 127 7.81 12.89 -18.21
CA SER A 127 8.16 12.44 -19.59
C SER A 127 9.55 11.82 -19.67
N ALA A 128 10.52 12.30 -18.88
CA ALA A 128 11.87 11.73 -18.86
C ALA A 128 11.94 10.31 -18.27
N LYS A 129 10.90 9.87 -17.54
CA LYS A 129 10.81 8.52 -16.97
C LYS A 129 10.05 7.53 -17.84
N ILE A 130 9.46 8.01 -18.91
CA ILE A 130 8.74 7.19 -19.92
C ILE A 130 9.63 7.11 -21.15
N ALA A 131 10.17 5.92 -21.44
CA ALA A 131 10.97 5.73 -22.65
C ALA A 131 10.12 5.92 -23.91
N ASP A 132 10.74 6.42 -24.98
CA ASP A 132 10.08 6.58 -26.28
C ASP A 132 9.45 5.26 -26.76
N GLY A 133 8.20 5.33 -27.22
CA GLY A 133 7.43 4.17 -27.67
C GLY A 133 6.91 3.24 -26.55
N SER A 134 7.18 3.54 -25.29
CA SER A 134 6.70 2.72 -24.16
C SER A 134 5.18 2.73 -24.03
N VAL A 135 4.53 3.84 -24.42
CA VAL A 135 3.08 3.97 -24.45
C VAL A 135 2.60 3.72 -25.87
N ASN A 136 1.99 2.61 -26.10
CA ASN A 136 1.44 2.19 -27.40
C ASN A 136 -0.07 1.91 -27.29
N SER A 137 -0.72 1.56 -28.41
CA SER A 137 -2.17 1.36 -28.47
C SER A 137 -2.69 0.30 -27.49
N SER A 138 -1.90 -0.71 -27.13
CA SER A 138 -2.31 -1.75 -26.19
C SER A 138 -2.32 -1.25 -24.73
N LYS A 139 -1.72 -0.09 -24.46
CA LYS A 139 -1.65 0.54 -23.12
C LYS A 139 -2.60 1.71 -22.96
N LEU A 140 -3.25 2.11 -24.03
CA LEU A 140 -4.29 3.12 -24.05
C LEU A 140 -5.64 2.42 -24.09
N GLY A 141 -6.47 2.63 -23.07
CA GLY A 141 -7.85 2.16 -23.06
C GLY A 141 -8.69 2.88 -24.11
N ALA A 142 -9.86 2.32 -24.44
CA ALA A 142 -10.80 3.02 -25.32
C ALA A 142 -11.17 4.39 -24.69
N ASN A 143 -11.14 5.43 -25.52
CA ASN A 143 -11.36 6.83 -25.13
C ASN A 143 -10.37 7.40 -24.07
N ALA A 144 -9.20 6.79 -23.90
CA ALA A 144 -8.16 7.30 -23.00
C ALA A 144 -7.56 8.64 -23.47
N VAL A 145 -7.71 8.99 -24.76
CA VAL A 145 -7.32 10.28 -25.32
C VAL A 145 -8.59 10.92 -25.87
N THR A 146 -9.04 11.99 -25.24
CA THR A 146 -10.21 12.77 -25.67
C THR A 146 -9.76 14.07 -26.36
N THR A 147 -10.70 14.91 -26.76
CA THR A 147 -10.37 16.21 -27.38
C THR A 147 -9.63 17.15 -26.42
N GLY A 148 -9.78 17.00 -25.11
CA GLY A 148 -9.10 17.81 -24.10
C GLY A 148 -7.61 17.52 -23.98
N GLU A 149 -7.16 16.30 -24.29
CA GLU A 149 -5.76 15.91 -24.29
C GLU A 149 -5.04 16.20 -25.62
N LEU A 150 -5.79 16.56 -26.66
CA LEU A 150 -5.23 16.92 -27.96
C LEU A 150 -5.09 18.44 -28.05
N ALA A 151 -3.85 18.92 -28.15
CA ALA A 151 -3.62 20.35 -28.44
C ALA A 151 -4.19 20.74 -29.80
N ASP A 152 -4.61 22.00 -29.95
CA ASP A 152 -5.03 22.54 -31.24
C ASP A 152 -3.97 22.26 -32.31
N THR A 153 -4.39 21.77 -33.47
CA THR A 153 -3.51 21.36 -34.58
C THR A 153 -2.62 20.14 -34.32
N ALA A 154 -2.76 19.43 -33.20
CA ALA A 154 -2.00 18.19 -32.93
C ALA A 154 -2.26 17.11 -34.00
N VAL A 155 -3.47 17.06 -34.56
CA VAL A 155 -3.84 16.20 -35.69
C VAL A 155 -4.01 17.09 -36.91
N ASN A 156 -3.10 17.01 -37.85
CA ASN A 156 -3.13 17.74 -39.12
C ASN A 156 -3.26 16.79 -40.33
N SER A 157 -3.42 17.36 -41.52
CA SER A 157 -3.63 16.58 -42.76
C SER A 157 -2.51 15.57 -43.06
N ALA A 158 -1.28 15.84 -42.65
CA ALA A 158 -0.16 14.92 -42.81
C ALA A 158 -0.24 13.68 -41.87
N LYS A 159 -1.01 13.77 -40.81
CA LYS A 159 -1.23 12.67 -39.85
C LYS A 159 -2.53 11.91 -40.07
N LEU A 160 -3.38 12.42 -40.99
CA LEU A 160 -4.59 11.75 -41.44
C LEU A 160 -4.29 11.03 -42.77
N ASN A 161 -4.51 9.73 -42.79
CA ASN A 161 -4.48 9.00 -44.06
C ASN A 161 -5.70 9.44 -44.91
N ASN A 162 -5.57 9.54 -46.21
CA ASN A 162 -6.63 9.93 -47.17
C ASN A 162 -7.94 9.11 -47.04
N LEU A 163 -7.90 7.95 -46.39
CA LEU A 163 -9.07 7.10 -46.14
C LEU A 163 -9.63 7.24 -44.72
N ALA A 164 -9.05 8.13 -43.90
CA ALA A 164 -9.46 8.26 -42.50
C ALA A 164 -10.63 9.25 -42.30
N VAL A 165 -11.03 9.97 -43.34
CA VAL A 165 -12.17 10.90 -43.32
C VAL A 165 -13.08 10.55 -44.52
N THR A 166 -14.23 9.94 -44.21
CA THR A 166 -15.33 9.65 -45.17
C THR A 166 -16.57 10.42 -44.73
#